data_8d41102cddaab3fd259dd176ba57584d
#
_entry.id   8d41102cddaab3fd259dd176ba57584d
#
_cell.length_a   1.000
_cell.length_b   1.000
_cell.length_c   1.000
_cell.angle_alpha   90.00
_cell.angle_beta   90.00
_cell.angle_gamma   90.00
#
_symmetry.space_group_name_H-M   'P 1'
#
loop_
_entity.id
_entity.type
_entity.pdbx_description
1 polymer ?
#
loop_
_entity_poly.entity_id
_entity_poly.type
_entity_poly.pdbx_seq_one_letter_code
_entity_poly.pdbx_strand_id
1 'polypeptide(L)'
;MGKLFKSGYVKNKVMEFVGPGVASLRQDTRNAIDAMTTETTCLSSIWETDETTQKFLAVHGRAADYKKLAPADLAYYDGVVEVDLSAIRPMIALPMHPSNAFTIEELNANLEDILHACEQDVQKLIGRKDVSLDLCSKIENGKLRVDQGVIAGCAGGLYDSIYEAASILKGHTGGCGDYALSVYPAASPS
;
A
#
# COMPACT_ATOMS: atom_id res chain seq x y z
N MET A 1 3.00 3.78 -7.06
CA MET A 1 3.18 4.91 -6.11
C MET A 1 4.64 5.35 -6.01
N GLY A 2 5.61 4.51 -5.63
CA GLY A 2 6.99 4.92 -5.43
C GLY A 2 7.65 5.67 -6.58
N LYS A 3 7.49 5.20 -7.81
CA LYS A 3 8.03 5.90 -9.00
C LYS A 3 7.39 7.27 -9.20
N LEU A 4 6.08 7.42 -8.96
CA LEU A 4 5.36 8.68 -9.11
C LEU A 4 5.80 9.69 -8.06
N PHE A 5 6.01 9.26 -6.83
CA PHE A 5 6.55 10.11 -5.77
C PHE A 5 7.97 10.60 -6.11
N LYS A 6 8.89 9.68 -6.41
CA LYS A 6 10.30 10.02 -6.72
C LYS A 6 10.45 10.98 -7.89
N SER A 7 9.58 10.88 -8.90
CA SER A 7 9.58 11.78 -10.06
C SER A 7 8.90 13.12 -9.81
N GLY A 8 8.09 13.23 -8.76
CA GLY A 8 7.22 14.40 -8.53
C GLY A 8 6.12 14.58 -9.57
N TYR A 9 5.89 13.58 -10.43
CA TYR A 9 4.98 13.69 -11.57
C TYR A 9 3.54 14.02 -11.17
N VAL A 10 3.07 13.49 -10.06
CA VAL A 10 1.69 13.68 -9.57
C VAL A 10 1.57 14.78 -8.49
N LYS A 11 2.67 15.45 -8.16
CA LYS A 11 2.65 16.50 -7.15
C LYS A 11 1.66 17.61 -7.51
N ASN A 12 0.77 17.92 -6.57
CA ASN A 12 -0.29 18.93 -6.73
C ASN A 12 -1.25 18.68 -7.91
N LYS A 13 -1.37 17.43 -8.35
CA LYS A 13 -2.34 17.02 -9.37
C LYS A 13 -3.47 16.22 -8.76
N VAL A 14 -4.62 16.21 -9.41
CA VAL A 14 -5.71 15.27 -9.12
C VAL A 14 -5.47 14.01 -9.94
N MET A 15 -5.47 12.86 -9.29
CA MET A 15 -5.41 11.57 -9.96
C MET A 15 -6.83 11.05 -10.20
N GLU A 16 -7.16 10.75 -11.44
CA GLU A 16 -8.41 10.08 -11.80
C GLU A 16 -8.12 8.64 -12.21
N PHE A 17 -8.73 7.69 -11.50
CA PHE A 17 -8.57 6.27 -11.74
C PHE A 17 -9.70 5.74 -12.60
N VAL A 18 -9.36 5.36 -13.82
CA VAL A 18 -10.31 4.93 -14.84
C VAL A 18 -9.78 3.71 -15.60
N GLY A 19 -10.61 3.10 -16.38
CA GLY A 19 -10.25 2.02 -17.30
C GLY A 19 -10.69 0.64 -16.82
N PRO A 20 -10.52 -0.39 -17.66
CA PRO A 20 -11.12 -1.70 -17.46
C PRO A 20 -10.63 -2.41 -16.18
N GLY A 21 -9.43 -2.09 -15.72
CA GLY A 21 -8.87 -2.66 -14.50
C GLY A 21 -9.60 -2.22 -13.23
N VAL A 22 -10.28 -1.08 -13.24
CA VAL A 22 -11.02 -0.57 -12.06
C VAL A 22 -12.09 -1.57 -11.61
N ALA A 23 -12.82 -2.16 -12.54
CA ALA A 23 -13.88 -3.12 -12.23
C ALA A 23 -13.38 -4.41 -11.54
N SER A 24 -12.10 -4.74 -11.68
CA SER A 24 -11.50 -5.90 -11.02
C SER A 24 -11.07 -5.63 -9.57
N LEU A 25 -11.06 -4.36 -9.14
CA LEU A 25 -10.63 -3.96 -7.81
C LEU A 25 -11.82 -3.87 -6.85
N ARG A 26 -11.69 -4.52 -5.69
CA ARG A 26 -12.64 -4.37 -4.59
C ARG A 26 -12.61 -2.93 -4.06
N GLN A 27 -13.69 -2.50 -3.43
CA GLN A 27 -13.78 -1.13 -2.90
C GLN A 27 -12.71 -0.85 -1.85
N ASP A 28 -12.44 -1.80 -0.96
CA ASP A 28 -11.39 -1.65 0.05
C ASP A 28 -10.01 -1.47 -0.59
N THR A 29 -9.73 -2.15 -1.70
CA THR A 29 -8.47 -1.95 -2.45
C THR A 29 -8.41 -0.54 -3.05
N ARG A 30 -9.52 -0.04 -3.61
CA ARG A 30 -9.58 1.35 -4.13
C ARG A 30 -9.36 2.36 -3.00
N ASN A 31 -10.01 2.16 -1.86
CA ASN A 31 -9.85 3.00 -0.67
C ASN A 31 -8.41 2.99 -0.14
N ALA A 32 -7.76 1.83 -0.14
CA ALA A 32 -6.37 1.70 0.27
C ALA A 32 -5.41 2.44 -0.68
N ILE A 33 -5.64 2.33 -1.99
CA ILE A 33 -4.87 3.08 -2.99
C ILE A 33 -5.10 4.58 -2.81
N ASP A 34 -6.33 4.98 -2.58
CA ASP A 34 -6.74 6.38 -2.38
C ASP A 34 -6.05 6.98 -1.15
N ALA A 35 -6.06 6.27 -0.03
CA ALA A 35 -5.32 6.67 1.17
C ALA A 35 -3.83 6.85 0.90
N MET A 36 -3.23 5.98 0.06
CA MET A 36 -1.82 6.04 -0.29
C MET A 36 -1.47 7.15 -1.30
N THR A 37 -2.46 7.79 -1.94
CA THR A 37 -2.18 8.92 -2.85
C THR A 37 -1.62 10.12 -2.10
N THR A 38 -1.96 10.31 -0.84
CA THR A 38 -1.40 11.36 0.03
C THR A 38 0.11 11.26 0.15
N GLU A 39 0.65 10.04 0.21
CA GLU A 39 2.10 9.77 0.27
C GLU A 39 2.83 10.17 -1.03
N THR A 40 2.11 10.37 -2.13
CA THR A 40 2.68 10.82 -3.40
C THR A 40 2.58 12.33 -3.59
N THR A 41 2.11 13.07 -2.58
CA THR A 41 1.89 14.52 -2.63
C THR A 41 0.85 14.96 -3.68
N CYS A 42 -0.08 14.07 -4.04
CA CYS A 42 -1.24 14.44 -4.84
C CYS A 42 -2.10 15.48 -4.14
N LEU A 43 -2.81 16.26 -4.92
CA LEU A 43 -3.81 17.18 -4.41
C LEU A 43 -5.08 16.44 -4.00
N SER A 44 -5.51 15.49 -4.81
CA SER A 44 -6.71 14.66 -4.60
C SER A 44 -6.69 13.44 -5.50
N SER A 45 -7.66 12.54 -5.30
CA SER A 45 -7.91 11.39 -6.15
C SER A 45 -9.40 11.17 -6.34
N ILE A 46 -9.78 10.65 -7.51
CA ILE A 46 -11.16 10.37 -7.91
C ILE A 46 -11.19 8.99 -8.58
N TRP A 47 -12.22 8.20 -8.26
CA TRP A 47 -12.47 6.91 -8.87
C TRP A 47 -13.75 6.93 -9.69
N GLU A 48 -13.71 6.25 -10.81
CA GLU A 48 -14.94 5.82 -11.46
C GLU A 48 -15.76 4.92 -10.50
N THR A 49 -17.06 5.17 -10.38
CA THR A 49 -17.95 4.41 -9.50
C THR A 49 -18.76 3.37 -10.26
N ASP A 50 -18.93 2.21 -9.64
CA ASP A 50 -19.63 1.07 -10.20
C ASP A 50 -20.50 0.36 -9.14
N GLU A 51 -20.98 -0.83 -9.47
CA GLU A 51 -21.77 -1.66 -8.56
C GLU A 51 -21.00 -2.03 -7.28
N THR A 52 -19.67 -2.13 -7.34
CA THR A 52 -18.82 -2.41 -6.17
C THR A 52 -18.92 -1.26 -5.17
N THR A 53 -18.82 -0.01 -5.67
CA THR A 53 -19.02 1.19 -4.85
C THR A 53 -20.43 1.27 -4.29
N GLN A 54 -21.43 0.94 -5.10
CA GLN A 54 -22.84 0.93 -4.65
C GLN A 54 -23.08 -0.05 -3.51
N LYS A 55 -22.57 -1.28 -3.64
CA LYS A 55 -22.65 -2.31 -2.60
C LYS A 55 -21.94 -1.89 -1.32
N PHE A 56 -20.76 -1.32 -1.45
CA PHE A 56 -19.99 -0.81 -0.30
C PHE A 56 -20.78 0.25 0.48
N LEU A 57 -21.34 1.25 -0.20
CA LEU A 57 -22.17 2.27 0.42
C LEU A 57 -23.42 1.67 1.07
N ALA A 58 -24.06 0.69 0.44
CA ALA A 58 -25.25 0.03 0.99
C ALA A 58 -24.96 -0.70 2.30
N VAL A 59 -23.84 -1.44 2.39
CA VAL A 59 -23.42 -2.13 3.61
C VAL A 59 -23.16 -1.15 4.76
N HIS A 60 -22.72 0.07 4.44
CA HIS A 60 -22.48 1.13 5.41
C HIS A 60 -23.71 2.03 5.69
N GLY A 61 -24.91 1.59 5.31
CA GLY A 61 -26.16 2.35 5.51
C GLY A 61 -26.30 3.61 4.65
N ARG A 62 -25.48 3.75 3.61
CA ARG A 62 -25.37 4.93 2.75
C ARG A 62 -25.80 4.66 1.30
N ALA A 63 -26.72 3.72 1.07
CA ALA A 63 -27.17 3.36 -0.27
C ALA A 63 -27.69 4.56 -1.08
N ALA A 64 -28.34 5.53 -0.41
CA ALA A 64 -28.88 6.72 -1.04
C ALA A 64 -27.81 7.72 -1.53
N ASP A 65 -26.58 7.59 -1.04
CA ASP A 65 -25.47 8.47 -1.42
C ASP A 65 -24.80 8.04 -2.72
N TYR A 66 -25.10 6.84 -3.22
CA TYR A 66 -24.51 6.37 -4.46
C TYR A 66 -24.93 7.25 -5.63
N LYS A 67 -23.91 7.70 -6.38
CA LYS A 67 -24.09 8.37 -7.68
C LYS A 67 -23.09 7.78 -8.65
N LYS A 68 -23.52 7.53 -9.87
CA LYS A 68 -22.62 7.13 -10.94
C LYS A 68 -21.69 8.30 -11.25
N LEU A 69 -20.39 8.06 -11.16
CA LEU A 69 -19.33 8.98 -11.51
C LEU A 69 -18.44 8.28 -12.54
N ALA A 70 -18.23 8.92 -13.66
CA ALA A 70 -17.33 8.49 -14.71
C ALA A 70 -16.89 9.72 -15.51
N PRO A 71 -15.73 9.69 -16.19
CA PRO A 71 -15.38 10.75 -17.13
C PRO A 71 -16.42 10.89 -18.25
N ALA A 72 -16.50 12.04 -18.85
CA ALA A 72 -17.29 12.24 -20.07
C ALA A 72 -16.67 11.46 -21.25
N ASP A 73 -17.45 11.28 -22.31
CA ASP A 73 -17.00 10.58 -23.53
C ASP A 73 -15.72 11.21 -24.11
N LEU A 74 -15.51 12.49 -23.89
CA LEU A 74 -14.30 13.21 -24.20
C LEU A 74 -13.81 13.93 -22.94
N ALA A 75 -12.67 13.52 -22.43
CA ALA A 75 -12.01 14.11 -21.28
C ALA A 75 -10.57 14.49 -21.63
N TYR A 76 -10.10 15.60 -21.08
CA TYR A 76 -8.74 16.09 -21.28
C TYR A 76 -7.95 15.97 -19.99
N TYR A 77 -6.74 15.45 -20.08
CA TYR A 77 -5.84 15.24 -18.95
C TYR A 77 -4.47 15.85 -19.24
N ASP A 78 -3.82 16.37 -18.20
CA ASP A 78 -2.44 16.89 -18.31
C ASP A 78 -1.42 15.76 -18.51
N GLY A 79 -1.79 14.52 -18.24
CA GLY A 79 -0.93 13.37 -18.44
C GLY A 79 -1.63 12.07 -18.06
N VAL A 80 -1.01 10.98 -18.45
CA VAL A 80 -1.51 9.60 -18.23
C VAL A 80 -0.45 8.74 -17.57
N VAL A 81 -0.88 7.90 -16.65
CA VAL A 81 -0.08 6.81 -16.09
C VAL A 81 -0.84 5.52 -16.33
N GLU A 82 -0.28 4.65 -17.13
CA GLU A 82 -0.83 3.32 -17.37
C GLU A 82 -0.24 2.33 -16.36
N VAL A 83 -1.12 1.53 -15.76
CA VAL A 83 -0.76 0.49 -14.80
C VAL A 83 -1.35 -0.84 -15.24
N ASP A 84 -0.49 -1.76 -15.62
CA ASP A 84 -0.87 -3.15 -15.86
C ASP A 84 -1.01 -3.87 -14.51
N LEU A 85 -2.25 -4.13 -14.10
CA LEU A 85 -2.54 -4.81 -12.83
C LEU A 85 -2.04 -6.26 -12.82
N SER A 86 -1.90 -6.91 -13.97
CA SER A 86 -1.39 -8.28 -14.07
C SER A 86 0.11 -8.38 -13.79
N ALA A 87 0.83 -7.29 -13.96
CA ALA A 87 2.27 -7.19 -13.70
C ALA A 87 2.62 -6.90 -12.22
N ILE A 88 1.62 -6.61 -11.38
CA ILE A 88 1.84 -6.33 -9.96
C ILE A 88 2.37 -7.58 -9.25
N ARG A 89 3.39 -7.39 -8.42
CA ARG A 89 4.00 -8.43 -7.58
C ARG A 89 3.92 -8.01 -6.12
N PRO A 90 3.97 -8.97 -5.17
CA PRO A 90 4.09 -8.64 -3.75
C PRO A 90 5.31 -7.77 -3.49
N MET A 91 5.10 -6.67 -2.79
CA MET A 91 6.13 -5.66 -2.53
C MET A 91 6.23 -5.35 -1.05
N ILE A 92 7.38 -4.87 -0.66
CA ILE A 92 7.67 -4.35 0.67
C ILE A 92 8.32 -2.98 0.55
N ALA A 93 7.96 -2.05 1.41
CA ALA A 93 8.65 -0.78 1.56
C ALA A 93 9.57 -0.83 2.77
N LEU A 94 10.80 -0.41 2.58
CA LEU A 94 11.79 -0.27 3.65
C LEU A 94 11.72 1.15 4.24
N PRO A 95 12.27 1.38 5.45
CA PRO A 95 12.39 2.71 6.00
C PRO A 95 13.07 3.69 5.02
N MET A 96 12.78 4.96 5.02
CA MET A 96 11.87 5.71 5.91
C MET A 96 10.63 6.18 5.17
N HIS A 97 10.47 5.84 3.89
CA HIS A 97 9.38 6.34 3.06
C HIS A 97 8.79 5.22 2.18
N PRO A 98 7.47 5.17 1.95
CA PRO A 98 6.82 4.13 1.12
C PRO A 98 7.35 4.01 -0.31
N SER A 99 8.06 5.03 -0.81
CA SER A 99 8.72 4.97 -2.13
C SER A 99 9.98 4.11 -2.15
N ASN A 100 10.53 3.75 -0.99
CA ASN A 100 11.67 2.84 -0.87
C ASN A 100 11.17 1.39 -0.94
N ALA A 101 10.57 1.03 -2.07
CA ALA A 101 9.84 -0.20 -2.26
C ALA A 101 10.56 -1.13 -3.24
N PHE A 102 10.57 -2.40 -2.89
CA PHE A 102 11.14 -3.52 -3.66
C PHE A 102 10.10 -4.62 -3.78
N THR A 103 10.17 -5.42 -4.83
CA THR A 103 9.48 -6.71 -4.78
C THR A 103 10.13 -7.58 -3.70
N ILE A 104 9.35 -8.49 -3.11
CA ILE A 104 9.91 -9.42 -2.11
C ILE A 104 11.01 -10.28 -2.73
N GLU A 105 10.89 -10.60 -4.01
CA GLU A 105 11.90 -11.34 -4.76
C GLU A 105 13.20 -10.55 -4.89
N GLU A 106 13.13 -9.28 -5.32
CA GLU A 106 14.31 -8.39 -5.40
C GLU A 106 15.00 -8.22 -4.04
N LEU A 107 14.21 -8.01 -2.97
CA LEU A 107 14.75 -7.90 -1.63
C LEU A 107 15.50 -9.17 -1.23
N ASN A 108 14.89 -10.34 -1.40
CA ASN A 108 15.51 -11.59 -1.00
C ASN A 108 16.75 -11.96 -1.84
N ALA A 109 16.80 -11.53 -3.11
CA ALA A 109 17.94 -11.79 -3.98
C ALA A 109 19.17 -10.95 -3.64
N ASN A 110 18.98 -9.76 -3.05
CA ASN A 110 20.05 -8.79 -2.76
C ASN A 110 19.90 -8.22 -1.34
N LEU A 111 19.54 -9.06 -0.39
CA LEU A 111 19.09 -8.66 0.94
C LEU A 111 20.10 -7.77 1.67
N GLU A 112 21.34 -8.22 1.77
CA GLU A 112 22.41 -7.50 2.52
C GLU A 112 22.69 -6.13 1.91
N ASP A 113 22.89 -6.06 0.60
CA ASP A 113 23.19 -4.81 -0.10
C ASP A 113 22.05 -3.80 0.01
N ILE A 114 20.80 -4.26 -0.13
CA ILE A 114 19.62 -3.40 -0.03
C ILE A 114 19.43 -2.87 1.40
N LEU A 115 19.60 -3.72 2.41
CA LEU A 115 19.47 -3.30 3.81
C LEU A 115 20.59 -2.34 4.21
N HIS A 116 21.82 -2.62 3.80
CA HIS A 116 22.95 -1.73 4.06
C HIS A 116 22.78 -0.36 3.39
N ALA A 117 22.33 -0.32 2.15
CA ALA A 117 22.00 0.94 1.47
C ALA A 117 20.89 1.71 2.20
N CYS A 118 19.86 0.99 2.70
CA CYS A 118 18.78 1.58 3.48
C CYS A 118 19.31 2.20 4.79
N GLU A 119 20.19 1.51 5.52
CA GLU A 119 20.83 2.02 6.73
C GLU A 119 21.61 3.31 6.47
N GLN A 120 22.38 3.33 5.39
CA GLN A 120 23.15 4.52 4.99
C GLN A 120 22.23 5.71 4.65
N ASP A 121 21.13 5.47 3.94
CA ASP A 121 20.19 6.53 3.58
C ASP A 121 19.44 7.07 4.79
N VAL A 122 19.06 6.20 5.72
CA VAL A 122 18.48 6.60 7.00
C VAL A 122 19.48 7.41 7.84
N GLN A 123 20.73 6.99 7.88
CA GLN A 123 21.79 7.71 8.60
C GLN A 123 21.99 9.13 8.04
N LYS A 124 21.99 9.28 6.71
CA LYS A 124 22.05 10.60 6.05
C LYS A 124 20.84 11.46 6.38
N LEU A 125 19.65 10.86 6.38
CA LEU A 125 18.39 11.56 6.65
C LEU A 125 18.30 12.05 8.09
N ILE A 126 18.68 11.21 9.05
CA ILE A 126 18.66 11.54 10.47
C ILE A 126 19.74 12.59 10.81
N GLY A 127 20.89 12.56 10.14
CA GLY A 127 21.99 13.49 10.35
C GLY A 127 22.69 13.39 11.73
N ARG A 128 22.35 12.36 12.51
CA ARG A 128 22.90 12.11 13.87
C ARG A 128 23.75 10.85 13.85
N LYS A 129 24.97 10.95 14.36
CA LYS A 129 25.92 9.82 14.40
C LYS A 129 25.65 8.83 15.53
N ASP A 130 24.91 9.25 16.55
CA ASP A 130 24.56 8.44 17.73
C ASP A 130 23.29 7.59 17.52
N VAL A 131 22.64 7.71 16.37
CA VAL A 131 21.45 6.94 15.99
C VAL A 131 21.74 6.21 14.70
N SER A 132 21.64 4.90 14.70
CA SER A 132 21.78 4.05 13.52
C SER A 132 20.69 2.99 13.50
N LEU A 133 20.28 2.59 12.31
CA LEU A 133 19.55 1.34 12.13
C LEU A 133 20.57 0.21 11.96
N ASP A 134 20.23 -0.95 12.47
CA ASP A 134 20.99 -2.18 12.31
C ASP A 134 20.06 -3.25 11.72
N LEU A 135 19.74 -3.09 10.45
CA LEU A 135 18.86 -4.00 9.71
C LEU A 135 19.59 -5.27 9.27
N CYS A 136 20.88 -5.14 8.97
CA CYS A 136 21.70 -6.28 8.53
C CYS A 136 21.86 -7.33 9.63
N SER A 137 21.87 -6.94 10.91
CA SER A 137 21.87 -7.89 12.02
C SER A 137 20.61 -8.76 12.12
N LYS A 138 19.54 -8.35 11.44
CA LYS A 138 18.28 -9.12 11.36
C LYS A 138 18.30 -10.19 10.27
N ILE A 139 19.39 -10.37 9.55
CA ILE A 139 19.50 -11.42 8.55
C ILE A 139 19.79 -12.75 9.24
N GLU A 140 18.85 -13.68 9.16
CA GLU A 140 18.98 -15.04 9.68
C GLU A 140 18.71 -16.05 8.57
N ASN A 141 19.64 -16.96 8.33
CA ASN A 141 19.54 -18.00 7.29
C ASN A 141 19.24 -17.41 5.88
N GLY A 142 19.81 -16.25 5.55
CA GLY A 142 19.61 -15.58 4.27
C GLY A 142 18.23 -14.91 4.10
N LYS A 143 17.51 -14.70 5.20
CA LYS A 143 16.20 -14.03 5.21
C LYS A 143 16.17 -12.92 6.26
N LEU A 144 15.38 -11.89 6.00
CA LEU A 144 15.12 -10.83 6.97
C LEU A 144 14.16 -11.33 8.04
N ARG A 145 14.63 -11.37 9.30
CA ARG A 145 13.76 -11.62 10.45
C ARG A 145 12.94 -10.39 10.75
N VAL A 146 11.65 -10.60 10.96
CA VAL A 146 10.70 -9.59 11.42
C VAL A 146 10.23 -9.98 12.83
N ASP A 147 10.37 -9.08 13.79
CA ASP A 147 10.02 -9.36 15.19
C ASP A 147 8.52 -9.18 15.44
N GLN A 148 7.88 -8.25 14.72
CA GLN A 148 6.45 -7.96 14.86
C GLN A 148 5.82 -7.57 13.53
N GLY A 149 4.61 -8.08 13.26
CA GLY A 149 3.73 -7.64 12.20
C GLY A 149 2.53 -6.86 12.75
N VAL A 150 2.10 -5.85 12.01
CA VAL A 150 0.90 -5.08 12.36
C VAL A 150 0.03 -4.94 11.12
N ILE A 151 -1.25 -5.30 11.23
CA ILE A 151 -2.28 -5.07 10.22
C ILE A 151 -3.21 -3.98 10.76
N ALA A 152 -3.15 -2.78 10.22
CA ALA A 152 -3.86 -1.65 10.77
C ALA A 152 -4.05 -0.51 9.77
N GLY A 153 -4.83 0.47 10.16
CA GLY A 153 -4.94 1.77 9.50
C GLY A 153 -5.85 1.79 8.28
N CYS A 154 -5.84 2.94 7.61
CA CYS A 154 -6.73 3.25 6.49
C CYS A 154 -6.48 2.40 5.24
N ALA A 155 -5.26 1.89 5.05
CA ALA A 155 -4.90 1.05 3.91
C ALA A 155 -4.89 -0.44 4.26
N GLY A 156 -4.48 -0.82 5.47
CA GLY A 156 -4.30 -2.22 5.87
C GLY A 156 -5.39 -2.77 6.79
N GLY A 157 -6.09 -1.92 7.55
CA GLY A 157 -7.08 -2.31 8.56
C GLY A 157 -8.51 -2.41 8.03
N LEU A 158 -8.74 -2.37 6.71
CA LEU A 158 -10.05 -2.55 6.11
C LEU A 158 -10.46 -4.02 6.12
N TYR A 159 -11.77 -4.27 6.03
CA TYR A 159 -12.36 -5.60 6.17
C TYR A 159 -11.72 -6.65 5.24
N ASP A 160 -11.63 -6.35 3.96
CA ASP A 160 -11.06 -7.28 2.97
C ASP A 160 -9.61 -7.62 3.26
N SER A 161 -8.80 -6.64 3.66
CA SER A 161 -7.38 -6.86 4.00
C SER A 161 -7.22 -7.79 5.21
N ILE A 162 -8.05 -7.60 6.24
CA ILE A 162 -8.04 -8.45 7.43
C ILE A 162 -8.54 -9.86 7.09
N TYR A 163 -9.60 -9.99 6.29
CA TYR A 163 -10.14 -11.27 5.86
C TYR A 163 -9.13 -12.07 5.04
N GLU A 164 -8.42 -11.43 4.12
CA GLU A 164 -7.36 -12.09 3.33
C GLU A 164 -6.19 -12.52 4.21
N ALA A 165 -5.73 -11.64 5.10
CA ALA A 165 -4.68 -12.00 6.03
C ALA A 165 -5.08 -13.19 6.92
N ALA A 166 -6.31 -13.19 7.44
CA ALA A 166 -6.85 -14.30 8.20
C ALA A 166 -6.91 -15.61 7.39
N SER A 167 -7.26 -15.50 6.11
CA SER A 167 -7.33 -16.65 5.19
C SER A 167 -5.96 -17.25 4.91
N ILE A 168 -4.93 -16.41 4.77
CA ILE A 168 -3.53 -16.83 4.59
C ILE A 168 -3.00 -17.51 5.86
N LEU A 169 -3.31 -16.93 7.02
CA LEU A 169 -2.80 -17.42 8.31
C LEU A 169 -3.56 -18.65 8.84
N LYS A 170 -4.74 -18.93 8.29
CA LYS A 170 -5.57 -20.06 8.72
C LYS A 170 -4.82 -21.38 8.59
N GLY A 171 -4.72 -22.09 9.71
CA GLY A 171 -4.04 -23.38 9.77
C GLY A 171 -2.51 -23.30 9.93
N HIS A 172 -1.95 -22.09 9.90
CA HIS A 172 -0.54 -21.86 10.21
C HIS A 172 -0.43 -21.51 11.69
N THR A 173 -0.15 -22.51 12.52
CA THR A 173 0.06 -22.32 13.96
C THR A 173 1.56 -22.38 14.25
N GLY A 174 2.11 -21.28 14.74
CA GLY A 174 3.30 -21.30 15.57
C GLY A 174 4.58 -21.87 14.98
N GLY A 175 5.00 -21.44 13.82
CA GLY A 175 6.37 -21.66 13.34
C GLY A 175 7.25 -20.44 13.43
N CYS A 176 6.73 -19.36 14.01
CA CYS A 176 7.37 -18.04 13.93
C CYS A 176 8.17 -17.65 15.19
N GLY A 177 8.40 -18.57 16.11
CA GLY A 177 9.14 -18.24 17.35
C GLY A 177 8.47 -17.11 18.12
N ASP A 178 9.21 -16.05 18.40
CA ASP A 178 8.75 -14.86 19.14
C ASP A 178 8.03 -13.83 18.28
N TYR A 179 7.57 -14.19 17.07
CA TYR A 179 6.86 -13.28 16.19
C TYR A 179 5.47 -12.93 16.75
N ALA A 180 5.20 -11.63 16.85
CA ALA A 180 3.91 -11.11 17.27
C ALA A 180 3.18 -10.47 16.08
N LEU A 181 1.90 -10.84 15.88
CA LEU A 181 1.01 -10.21 14.93
C LEU A 181 -0.12 -9.49 15.66
N SER A 182 -0.20 -8.17 15.47
CA SER A 182 -1.27 -7.36 16.02
C SER A 182 -2.21 -6.91 14.91
N VAL A 183 -3.51 -7.03 15.12
CA VAL A 183 -4.53 -6.62 14.15
C VAL A 183 -5.42 -5.54 14.76
N TYR A 184 -5.49 -4.40 14.10
CA TYR A 184 -6.31 -3.26 14.52
C TYR A 184 -7.27 -2.89 13.37
N PRO A 185 -8.50 -3.41 13.39
CA PRO A 185 -9.50 -3.07 12.38
C PRO A 185 -9.74 -1.56 12.34
N ALA A 186 -10.00 -1.03 11.15
CA ALA A 186 -10.52 0.32 11.03
C ALA A 186 -11.86 0.41 11.78
N ALA A 187 -12.05 1.49 12.54
CA ALA A 187 -13.30 1.68 13.26
C ALA A 187 -14.47 1.72 12.28
N SER A 188 -15.49 0.91 12.53
CA SER A 188 -16.76 1.07 11.83
C SER A 188 -17.36 2.41 12.25
N PRO A 189 -17.89 3.23 11.34
CA PRO A 189 -18.68 4.38 11.75
C PRO A 189 -19.86 3.87 12.57
N SER A 190 -19.92 4.30 13.83
CA SER A 190 -21.02 4.04 14.75
C SER A 190 -22.28 4.79 14.33
#